data_42a794cde8cbdffd881b4c3b337b8866
#
_entry.id   42a794cde8cbdffd881b4c3b337b8866
#
_cell.length_a   1.000
_cell.length_b   1.000
_cell.length_c   1.000
_cell.angle_alpha   90.00
_cell.angle_beta   90.00
_cell.angle_gamma   90.00
#
_symmetry.space_group_name_H-M   'P 1'
#
loop_
_entity.id
_entity.type
_entity.pdbx_description
1 polymer ?
#
loop_
_entity_poly.entity_id
_entity_poly.type
_entity_poly.pdbx_seq_one_letter_code
_entity_poly.pdbx_strand_id
1 'polypeptide(L)'
;MNKNAIKKFATEARLELISRVSQRALKYGISDKEVGNPNDDSVGGHLLSSTEKKQRAALIAQIKEKGYEQVMEEVAYTWFNRFSALRFMEVNGYLPSHVRVFTDEENNFKPQIISEAIHLELDGLDMEKVYAYKEANDNDELYKYLLITQCNALNSVLPGMFQKIADYTCLLYTSPSPRDPKTS
;
A
#
# COMPACT_ATOMS: atom_id res chain seq x y z
N MET A 1 -4.02 -15.14 25.20
CA MET A 1 -3.47 -14.78 23.86
C MET A 1 -2.20 -15.59 23.61
N ASN A 2 -2.12 -16.38 22.55
CA ASN A 2 -0.97 -17.27 22.31
C ASN A 2 0.18 -16.48 21.68
N LYS A 3 1.18 -16.11 22.47
CA LYS A 3 2.34 -15.30 22.06
C LYS A 3 3.15 -15.98 20.91
N ASN A 4 3.22 -17.31 20.91
CA ASN A 4 3.95 -18.04 19.87
C ASN A 4 3.23 -17.98 18.52
N ALA A 5 1.89 -18.07 18.51
CA ALA A 5 1.11 -17.94 17.30
C ALA A 5 1.25 -16.52 16.68
N ILE A 6 1.28 -15.48 17.53
CA ILE A 6 1.48 -14.10 17.06
C ILE A 6 2.89 -13.92 16.49
N LYS A 7 3.92 -14.44 17.16
CA LYS A 7 5.29 -14.37 16.62
C LYS A 7 5.41 -15.06 15.28
N LYS A 8 4.85 -16.28 15.15
CA LYS A 8 4.85 -17.03 13.89
C LYS A 8 4.16 -16.26 12.80
N PHE A 9 2.93 -15.78 13.05
CA PHE A 9 2.17 -14.96 12.10
C PHE A 9 2.94 -13.71 11.67
N ALA A 10 3.51 -12.96 12.60
CA ALA A 10 4.25 -11.73 12.27
C ALA A 10 5.48 -12.03 11.40
N THR A 11 6.18 -13.14 11.66
CA THR A 11 7.34 -13.55 10.86
C THR A 11 6.91 -13.95 9.44
N GLU A 12 5.87 -14.77 9.31
CA GLU A 12 5.35 -15.22 8.01
C GLU A 12 4.80 -14.05 7.19
N ALA A 13 4.01 -13.18 7.80
CA ALA A 13 3.45 -11.99 7.15
C ALA A 13 4.54 -11.02 6.68
N ARG A 14 5.61 -10.85 7.47
CA ARG A 14 6.75 -10.03 7.07
C ARG A 14 7.44 -10.58 5.82
N LEU A 15 7.75 -11.88 5.81
CA LEU A 15 8.40 -12.52 4.67
C LEU A 15 7.54 -12.44 3.41
N GLU A 16 6.24 -12.67 3.55
CA GLU A 16 5.28 -12.54 2.44
C GLU A 16 5.26 -11.11 1.90
N LEU A 17 5.21 -10.09 2.77
CA LEU A 17 5.23 -8.70 2.34
C LEU A 17 6.52 -8.31 1.64
N ILE A 18 7.69 -8.75 2.14
CA ILE A 18 8.97 -8.52 1.47
C ILE A 18 8.95 -9.14 0.07
N SER A 19 8.45 -10.37 -0.07
CA SER A 19 8.32 -11.04 -1.36
C SER A 19 7.43 -10.25 -2.32
N ARG A 20 6.26 -9.81 -1.86
CA ARG A 20 5.31 -9.02 -2.68
C ARG A 20 5.87 -7.66 -3.08
N VAL A 21 6.52 -6.96 -2.15
CA VAL A 21 7.19 -5.68 -2.42
C VAL A 21 8.28 -5.87 -3.47
N SER A 22 9.08 -6.93 -3.36
CA SER A 22 10.12 -7.26 -4.35
C SER A 22 9.55 -7.60 -5.72
N GLN A 23 8.46 -8.36 -5.77
CA GLN A 23 7.74 -8.65 -7.03
C GLN A 23 7.16 -7.36 -7.66
N ARG A 24 6.69 -6.43 -6.84
CA ARG A 24 6.22 -5.14 -7.33
C ARG A 24 7.38 -4.29 -7.87
N ALA A 25 8.53 -4.26 -7.18
CA ALA A 25 9.73 -3.57 -7.66
C ALA A 25 10.20 -4.14 -9.02
N LEU A 26 10.14 -5.46 -9.19
CA LEU A 26 10.50 -6.11 -10.46
C LEU A 26 9.63 -5.65 -11.63
N LYS A 27 8.34 -5.36 -11.43
CA LYS A 27 7.46 -4.78 -12.46
C LYS A 27 7.94 -3.42 -12.96
N TYR A 28 8.70 -2.71 -12.13
CA TYR A 28 9.33 -1.42 -12.47
C TYR A 28 10.80 -1.56 -12.88
N GLY A 29 11.24 -2.79 -13.23
CA GLY A 29 12.59 -3.07 -13.69
C GLY A 29 13.65 -2.92 -12.60
N ILE A 30 13.28 -3.15 -11.34
CA ILE A 30 14.16 -3.00 -10.18
C ILE A 30 14.30 -4.35 -9.47
N SER A 31 15.52 -4.84 -9.36
CA SER A 31 15.88 -6.08 -8.66
C SER A 31 17.16 -5.89 -7.83
N ASP A 32 17.55 -6.92 -7.11
CA ASP A 32 18.83 -6.98 -6.39
C ASP A 32 20.05 -6.90 -7.31
N LYS A 33 19.90 -7.31 -8.57
CA LYS A 33 20.98 -7.37 -9.57
C LYS A 33 21.03 -6.12 -10.45
N GLU A 34 19.87 -5.51 -10.70
CA GLU A 34 19.72 -4.42 -11.64
C GLU A 34 18.64 -3.45 -11.16
N VAL A 35 18.96 -2.16 -11.14
CA VAL A 35 18.02 -1.10 -10.73
C VAL A 35 17.53 -0.23 -11.91
N GLY A 36 18.03 -0.49 -13.13
CA GLY A 36 17.69 0.24 -14.34
C GLY A 36 18.13 1.72 -14.32
N ASN A 37 17.77 2.45 -15.38
CA ASN A 37 18.05 3.88 -15.47
C ASN A 37 16.86 4.67 -14.89
N PRO A 38 17.10 5.62 -13.93
CA PRO A 38 16.02 6.42 -13.33
C PRO A 38 15.23 7.27 -14.34
N ASN A 39 15.81 7.54 -15.51
CA ASN A 39 15.21 8.37 -16.57
C ASN A 39 14.45 7.57 -17.64
N ASP A 40 14.31 6.25 -17.47
CA ASP A 40 13.55 5.46 -18.44
C ASP A 40 12.08 5.92 -18.51
N ASP A 41 11.58 6.05 -19.72
CA ASP A 41 10.19 6.39 -20.00
C ASP A 41 9.25 5.18 -19.95
N SER A 42 9.80 3.99 -20.11
CA SER A 42 9.06 2.72 -20.09
C SER A 42 9.88 1.59 -19.47
N VAL A 43 9.19 0.60 -18.93
CA VAL A 43 9.78 -0.61 -18.36
C VAL A 43 8.97 -1.82 -18.82
N GLY A 44 9.63 -2.82 -19.41
CA GLY A 44 8.94 -4.05 -19.85
C GLY A 44 7.78 -3.80 -20.82
N GLY A 45 7.83 -2.73 -21.63
CA GLY A 45 6.76 -2.33 -22.55
C GLY A 45 5.65 -1.50 -21.92
N HIS A 46 5.67 -1.26 -20.58
CA HIS A 46 4.76 -0.36 -19.89
C HIS A 46 5.31 1.07 -19.90
N LEU A 47 4.55 2.02 -20.44
CA LEU A 47 4.88 3.44 -20.42
C LEU A 47 4.60 3.99 -19.02
N LEU A 48 5.62 4.59 -18.39
CA LEU A 48 5.50 5.16 -17.06
C LEU A 48 4.82 6.53 -17.09
N SER A 49 3.84 6.73 -16.22
CA SER A 49 3.28 8.06 -15.96
C SER A 49 4.31 9.00 -15.33
N SER A 50 4.06 10.30 -15.36
CA SER A 50 4.93 11.29 -14.73
C SER A 50 5.12 11.05 -13.23
N THR A 51 4.10 10.55 -12.55
CA THR A 51 4.13 10.18 -11.13
C THR A 51 5.00 8.95 -10.90
N GLU A 52 4.80 7.88 -11.69
CA GLU A 52 5.60 6.66 -11.60
C GLU A 52 7.08 6.90 -11.88
N LYS A 53 7.41 7.76 -12.85
CA LYS A 53 8.80 8.16 -13.13
C LYS A 53 9.47 8.79 -11.91
N LYS A 54 8.79 9.75 -11.24
CA LYS A 54 9.29 10.40 -10.03
C LYS A 54 9.46 9.40 -8.89
N GLN A 55 8.47 8.57 -8.67
CA GLN A 55 8.50 7.55 -7.61
C GLN A 55 9.60 6.51 -7.86
N ARG A 56 9.76 6.07 -9.10
CA ARG A 56 10.80 5.12 -9.52
C ARG A 56 12.21 5.72 -9.34
N ALA A 57 12.41 6.97 -9.77
CA ALA A 57 13.69 7.65 -9.59
C ALA A 57 14.06 7.79 -8.10
N ALA A 58 13.09 8.16 -7.26
CA ALA A 58 13.28 8.23 -5.81
C ALA A 58 13.60 6.86 -5.20
N LEU A 59 12.94 5.79 -5.65
CA LEU A 59 13.22 4.42 -5.21
C LEU A 59 14.65 3.99 -5.59
N ILE A 60 15.06 4.24 -6.82
CA ILE A 60 16.43 3.93 -7.29
C ILE A 60 17.48 4.69 -6.46
N ALA A 61 17.22 5.96 -6.13
CA ALA A 61 18.11 6.75 -5.29
C ALA A 61 18.26 6.13 -3.88
N GLN A 62 17.15 5.72 -3.26
CA GLN A 62 17.18 5.04 -1.95
C GLN A 62 17.91 3.70 -2.00
N ILE A 63 17.71 2.91 -3.06
CA ILE A 63 18.42 1.63 -3.23
C ILE A 63 19.94 1.84 -3.40
N LYS A 64 20.36 2.88 -4.14
CA LYS A 64 21.78 3.22 -4.27
C LYS A 64 22.40 3.66 -2.97
N GLU A 65 21.63 4.30 -2.09
CA GLU A 65 22.10 4.80 -0.79
C GLU A 65 22.19 3.69 0.26
N LYS A 66 21.14 2.87 0.38
CA LYS A 66 20.93 1.92 1.48
C LYS A 66 21.10 0.45 1.09
N GLY A 67 21.02 0.13 -0.20
CA GLY A 67 20.97 -1.23 -0.72
C GLY A 67 19.53 -1.74 -0.93
N TYR A 68 19.40 -2.67 -1.89
CA TYR A 68 18.11 -3.20 -2.31
C TYR A 68 17.35 -3.90 -1.17
N GLU A 69 18.01 -4.83 -0.48
CA GLU A 69 17.38 -5.63 0.58
C GLU A 69 16.84 -4.74 1.70
N GLN A 70 17.63 -3.77 2.15
CA GLN A 70 17.23 -2.86 3.22
C GLN A 70 16.00 -2.03 2.81
N VAL A 71 15.96 -1.50 1.58
CA VAL A 71 14.83 -0.71 1.12
C VAL A 71 13.56 -1.56 0.99
N MET A 72 13.66 -2.79 0.48
CA MET A 72 12.52 -3.71 0.40
C MET A 72 11.98 -4.05 1.80
N GLU A 73 12.86 -4.29 2.76
CA GLU A 73 12.47 -4.53 4.16
C GLU A 73 11.80 -3.31 4.79
N GLU A 74 12.35 -2.11 4.62
CA GLU A 74 11.79 -0.86 5.14
C GLU A 74 10.37 -0.60 4.59
N VAL A 75 10.16 -0.83 3.30
CA VAL A 75 8.85 -0.69 2.66
C VAL A 75 7.87 -1.74 3.17
N ALA A 76 8.27 -3.01 3.22
CA ALA A 76 7.43 -4.09 3.73
C ALA A 76 7.04 -3.85 5.21
N TYR A 77 7.97 -3.42 6.04
CA TYR A 77 7.73 -3.08 7.44
C TYR A 77 6.76 -1.90 7.58
N THR A 78 6.89 -0.89 6.73
CA THR A 78 5.99 0.25 6.66
C THR A 78 4.55 -0.20 6.41
N TRP A 79 4.31 -1.05 5.41
CA TRP A 79 2.98 -1.55 5.09
C TRP A 79 2.44 -2.50 6.16
N PHE A 80 3.29 -3.39 6.69
CA PHE A 80 2.89 -4.28 7.78
C PHE A 80 2.34 -3.53 8.99
N ASN A 81 3.06 -2.49 9.43
CA ASN A 81 2.64 -1.70 10.59
C ASN A 81 1.33 -0.96 10.33
N ARG A 82 1.19 -0.35 9.15
CA ARG A 82 -0.02 0.37 8.77
C ARG A 82 -1.24 -0.54 8.66
N PHE A 83 -1.10 -1.68 8.00
CA PHE A 83 -2.20 -2.64 7.89
C PHE A 83 -2.61 -3.20 9.25
N SER A 84 -1.65 -3.51 10.10
CA SER A 84 -1.91 -3.99 11.46
C SER A 84 -2.64 -2.94 12.30
N ALA A 85 -2.19 -1.68 12.23
CA ALA A 85 -2.83 -0.57 12.93
C ALA A 85 -4.23 -0.27 12.39
N LEU A 86 -4.40 -0.20 11.07
CA LEU A 86 -5.71 0.00 10.44
C LEU A 86 -6.69 -1.12 10.81
N ARG A 87 -6.24 -2.38 10.77
CA ARG A 87 -7.09 -3.51 11.17
C ARG A 87 -7.49 -3.44 12.64
N PHE A 88 -6.55 -3.09 13.51
CA PHE A 88 -6.86 -2.88 14.92
C PHE A 88 -7.90 -1.78 15.12
N MET A 89 -7.73 -0.63 14.45
CA MET A 89 -8.67 0.49 14.53
C MET A 89 -10.04 0.12 13.96
N GLU A 90 -10.07 -0.59 12.84
CA GLU A 90 -11.30 -1.04 12.18
C GLU A 90 -12.12 -1.96 13.10
N VAL A 91 -11.48 -2.98 13.68
CA VAL A 91 -12.16 -3.97 14.53
C VAL A 91 -12.70 -3.34 15.81
N ASN A 92 -12.01 -2.32 16.33
CA ASN A 92 -12.40 -1.63 17.56
C ASN A 92 -13.24 -0.36 17.33
N GLY A 93 -13.58 -0.04 16.08
CA GLY A 93 -14.37 1.15 15.76
C GLY A 93 -13.65 2.47 16.01
N TYR A 94 -12.31 2.49 15.93
CA TYR A 94 -11.47 3.67 16.19
C TYR A 94 -11.16 4.50 14.95
N LEU A 95 -11.60 4.06 13.76
CA LEU A 95 -11.43 4.86 12.55
C LEU A 95 -12.33 6.10 12.62
N PRO A 96 -11.80 7.32 12.44
CA PRO A 96 -12.59 8.55 12.51
C PRO A 96 -13.74 8.60 11.49
N SER A 97 -13.56 8.00 10.31
CA SER A 97 -14.59 7.88 9.29
C SER A 97 -15.69 6.88 9.61
N HIS A 98 -15.50 6.01 10.60
CA HIS A 98 -16.34 4.85 10.90
C HIS A 98 -16.57 3.89 9.70
N VAL A 99 -15.81 4.06 8.60
CA VAL A 99 -15.89 3.22 7.40
C VAL A 99 -14.77 2.20 7.44
N ARG A 100 -15.10 0.93 7.24
CA ARG A 100 -14.14 -0.18 7.29
C ARG A 100 -13.26 -0.22 6.05
N VAL A 101 -11.96 -0.40 6.25
CA VAL A 101 -10.96 -0.33 5.17
C VAL A 101 -10.61 -1.69 4.57
N PHE A 102 -10.81 -2.79 5.30
CA PHE A 102 -10.50 -4.15 4.84
C PHE A 102 -11.72 -5.04 4.70
N THR A 103 -12.75 -4.80 5.50
CA THR A 103 -13.91 -5.68 5.59
C THR A 103 -15.22 -4.90 5.45
N ASP A 104 -16.31 -5.64 5.35
CA ASP A 104 -17.67 -5.13 5.57
C ASP A 104 -18.07 -5.26 7.06
N GLU A 105 -19.30 -4.93 7.39
CA GLU A 105 -19.83 -5.01 8.75
C GLU A 105 -19.92 -6.44 9.28
N GLU A 106 -20.03 -7.43 8.38
CA GLU A 106 -20.07 -8.86 8.70
C GLU A 106 -18.66 -9.48 8.81
N ASN A 107 -17.60 -8.66 8.71
CA ASN A 107 -16.18 -9.08 8.67
C ASN A 107 -15.81 -9.94 7.45
N ASN A 108 -16.56 -9.91 6.36
CA ASN A 108 -16.11 -10.46 5.10
C ASN A 108 -15.05 -9.53 4.48
N PHE A 109 -14.13 -10.10 3.71
CA PHE A 109 -13.11 -9.32 2.98
C PHE A 109 -13.74 -8.56 1.79
N LYS A 110 -14.59 -7.59 2.10
CA LYS A 110 -15.21 -6.65 1.16
C LYS A 110 -14.99 -5.25 1.72
N PRO A 111 -13.93 -4.55 1.29
CA PRO A 111 -13.60 -3.23 1.82
C PRO A 111 -14.75 -2.24 1.66
N GLN A 112 -15.40 -1.87 2.76
CA GLN A 112 -16.52 -0.93 2.78
C GLN A 112 -16.10 0.44 2.22
N ILE A 113 -14.83 0.81 2.40
CA ILE A 113 -14.27 2.05 1.89
C ILE A 113 -14.40 2.21 0.37
N ILE A 114 -14.50 1.12 -0.40
CA ILE A 114 -14.71 1.17 -1.86
C ILE A 114 -16.16 1.50 -2.19
N SER A 115 -17.13 0.88 -1.49
CA SER A 115 -18.55 1.14 -1.70
C SER A 115 -18.94 2.54 -1.26
N GLU A 116 -18.39 2.99 -0.13
CA GLU A 116 -18.65 4.30 0.45
C GLU A 116 -17.79 5.44 -0.12
N ALA A 117 -16.92 5.17 -1.10
CA ALA A 117 -15.91 6.10 -1.58
C ALA A 117 -16.46 7.49 -1.96
N ILE A 118 -17.67 7.56 -2.52
CA ILE A 118 -18.31 8.82 -2.93
C ILE A 118 -18.91 9.63 -1.77
N HIS A 119 -19.09 9.00 -0.62
CA HIS A 119 -19.62 9.61 0.61
C HIS A 119 -18.56 9.77 1.69
N LEU A 120 -17.32 9.37 1.38
CA LEU A 120 -16.24 9.33 2.35
C LEU A 120 -15.68 10.73 2.61
N GLU A 121 -15.65 11.12 3.87
CA GLU A 121 -15.02 12.35 4.33
C GLU A 121 -13.67 12.03 4.95
N LEU A 122 -12.59 12.24 4.19
CA LEU A 122 -11.21 12.08 4.66
C LEU A 122 -10.41 13.33 4.32
N ASP A 123 -9.55 13.73 5.25
CA ASP A 123 -8.61 14.80 5.02
C ASP A 123 -7.64 14.43 3.87
N GLY A 124 -7.53 15.34 2.91
CA GLY A 124 -6.71 15.14 1.70
C GLY A 124 -7.34 14.25 0.62
N LEU A 125 -8.61 13.85 0.75
CA LEU A 125 -9.33 13.12 -0.29
C LEU A 125 -9.70 14.03 -1.45
N ASP A 126 -9.25 13.67 -2.66
CA ASP A 126 -9.57 14.33 -3.91
C ASP A 126 -10.73 13.58 -4.59
N MET A 127 -11.90 14.16 -4.59
CA MET A 127 -13.12 13.56 -5.16
C MET A 127 -13.06 13.43 -6.68
N GLU A 128 -12.31 14.29 -7.38
CA GLU A 128 -12.16 14.16 -8.85
C GLU A 128 -11.44 12.85 -9.19
N LYS A 129 -10.42 12.49 -8.41
CA LYS A 129 -9.74 11.19 -8.56
C LYS A 129 -10.66 10.01 -8.23
N VAL A 130 -11.48 10.12 -7.18
CA VAL A 130 -12.44 9.08 -6.82
C VAL A 130 -13.41 8.83 -7.97
N TYR A 131 -13.98 9.89 -8.54
CA TYR A 131 -14.87 9.76 -9.68
C TYR A 131 -14.17 9.19 -10.91
N ALA A 132 -12.95 9.66 -11.23
CA ALA A 132 -12.19 9.16 -12.36
C ALA A 132 -11.91 7.64 -12.27
N TYR A 133 -11.51 7.14 -11.09
CA TYR A 133 -11.31 5.71 -10.88
C TYR A 133 -12.63 4.91 -10.96
N LYS A 134 -13.73 5.46 -10.45
CA LYS A 134 -15.06 4.82 -10.55
C LYS A 134 -15.55 4.74 -11.98
N GLU A 135 -15.42 5.79 -12.75
CA GLU A 135 -15.78 5.82 -14.18
C GLU A 135 -14.94 4.85 -15.01
N ALA A 136 -13.65 4.72 -14.69
CA ALA A 136 -12.75 3.74 -15.31
C ALA A 136 -13.01 2.30 -14.86
N ASN A 137 -13.88 2.06 -13.87
CA ASN A 137 -14.05 0.78 -13.17
C ASN A 137 -12.72 0.20 -12.61
N ASP A 138 -11.78 1.06 -12.27
CA ASP A 138 -10.48 0.69 -11.71
C ASP A 138 -10.54 0.63 -10.18
N ASN A 139 -11.17 -0.42 -9.67
CA ASN A 139 -11.34 -0.62 -8.24
C ASN A 139 -10.02 -0.86 -7.51
N ASP A 140 -9.00 -1.36 -8.18
CA ASP A 140 -7.69 -1.65 -7.55
C ASP A 140 -6.92 -0.35 -7.30
N GLU A 141 -6.85 0.56 -8.26
CA GLU A 141 -6.24 1.88 -8.06
C GLU A 141 -7.09 2.77 -7.15
N LEU A 142 -8.43 2.68 -7.22
CA LEU A 142 -9.30 3.34 -6.26
C LEU A 142 -9.01 2.90 -4.83
N TYR A 143 -8.96 1.60 -4.59
CA TYR A 143 -8.70 1.04 -3.27
C TYR A 143 -7.33 1.47 -2.72
N LYS A 144 -6.28 1.36 -3.54
CA LYS A 144 -4.95 1.84 -3.21
C LYS A 144 -4.96 3.32 -2.83
N TYR A 145 -5.62 4.15 -3.65
CA TYR A 145 -5.72 5.59 -3.40
C TYR A 145 -6.42 5.89 -2.07
N LEU A 146 -7.58 5.25 -1.82
CA LEU A 146 -8.34 5.43 -0.58
C LEU A 146 -7.55 4.97 0.65
N LEU A 147 -6.85 3.84 0.56
CA LEU A 147 -6.07 3.29 1.66
C LEU A 147 -4.87 4.20 2.01
N ILE A 148 -4.17 4.72 1.01
CA ILE A 148 -3.07 5.66 1.20
C ILE A 148 -3.59 6.96 1.83
N THR A 149 -4.70 7.49 1.32
CA THR A 149 -5.34 8.70 1.86
C THR A 149 -5.77 8.49 3.31
N GLN A 150 -6.39 7.36 3.64
CA GLN A 150 -6.75 7.01 5.02
C GLN A 150 -5.53 6.95 5.93
N CYS A 151 -4.43 6.34 5.50
CA CYS A 151 -3.19 6.32 6.28
C CYS A 151 -2.64 7.74 6.51
N ASN A 152 -2.68 8.59 5.49
CA ASN A 152 -2.17 9.96 5.59
C ASN A 152 -3.07 10.84 6.49
N ALA A 153 -4.39 10.66 6.42
CA ALA A 153 -5.34 11.36 7.29
C ALA A 153 -5.13 10.99 8.77
N LEU A 154 -4.76 9.75 9.07
CA LEU A 154 -4.48 9.30 10.43
C LEU A 154 -3.16 9.84 11.01
N ASN A 155 -2.33 10.51 10.21
CA ASN A 155 -1.12 11.16 10.71
C ASN A 155 -1.44 12.22 11.80
N SER A 156 -2.53 12.95 11.67
CA SER A 156 -2.97 13.95 12.65
C SER A 156 -3.39 13.31 14.00
N VAL A 157 -3.88 12.07 13.98
CA VAL A 157 -4.37 11.33 15.15
C VAL A 157 -3.25 10.53 15.83
N LEU A 158 -2.44 9.84 15.01
CA LEU A 158 -1.38 8.94 15.47
C LEU A 158 -0.07 9.16 14.66
N PRO A 159 0.61 10.29 14.83
CA PRO A 159 1.77 10.67 14.01
C PRO A 159 2.94 9.68 14.12
N GLY A 160 3.10 9.01 15.26
CA GLY A 160 4.14 8.01 15.43
C GLY A 160 3.93 6.73 14.61
N MET A 161 2.68 6.38 14.28
CA MET A 161 2.32 5.18 13.52
C MET A 161 2.08 5.48 12.04
N PHE A 162 1.46 6.63 11.75
CA PHE A 162 1.05 7.02 10.41
C PHE A 162 1.83 8.25 9.92
N GLN A 163 3.16 8.18 9.93
CA GLN A 163 3.99 9.19 9.26
C GLN A 163 3.62 9.26 7.78
N LYS A 164 3.75 10.44 7.18
CA LYS A 164 3.49 10.60 5.74
C LYS A 164 4.28 9.55 4.93
N ILE A 165 3.57 8.83 4.07
CA ILE A 165 4.17 7.78 3.25
C ILE A 165 5.06 8.44 2.20
N ALA A 166 6.31 8.01 2.09
CA ALA A 166 7.21 8.47 1.05
C ALA A 166 6.70 8.03 -0.34
N ASP A 167 6.87 8.88 -1.34
CA ASP A 167 6.35 8.64 -2.69
C ASP A 167 6.80 7.29 -3.29
N TYR A 168 8.06 6.90 -3.09
CA TYR A 168 8.56 5.60 -3.57
C TYR A 168 7.92 4.41 -2.85
N THR A 169 7.49 4.56 -1.61
CA THR A 169 6.75 3.52 -0.88
C THR A 169 5.37 3.27 -1.50
N CYS A 170 4.75 4.33 -2.05
CA CYS A 170 3.47 4.21 -2.76
C CYS A 170 3.61 3.40 -4.06
N LEU A 171 4.74 3.51 -4.76
CA LEU A 171 5.01 2.71 -5.96
C LEU A 171 5.01 1.21 -5.65
N LEU A 172 5.54 0.84 -4.50
CA LEU A 172 5.67 -0.55 -4.03
C LEU A 172 4.47 -1.02 -3.19
N TYR A 173 3.35 -0.30 -3.24
CA TYR A 173 2.12 -0.73 -2.58
C TYR A 173 1.71 -2.13 -3.05
N THR A 174 1.40 -2.98 -2.10
CA THR A 174 0.85 -4.31 -2.34
C THR A 174 -0.47 -4.43 -1.60
N SER A 175 -1.53 -4.80 -2.32
CA SER A 175 -2.85 -4.93 -1.71
C SER A 175 -2.84 -5.95 -0.56
N PRO A 176 -3.44 -5.63 0.59
CA PRO A 176 -3.64 -6.62 1.65
C PRO A 176 -4.75 -7.63 1.31
N SER A 177 -5.38 -7.51 0.14
CA SER A 177 -6.49 -8.36 -0.29
C SER A 177 -6.07 -9.82 -0.43
N PRO A 178 -6.88 -10.78 0.08
CA PRO A 178 -6.69 -12.21 -0.16
C PRO A 178 -7.00 -12.65 -1.59
N ARG A 179 -7.25 -11.70 -2.51
CA ARG A 179 -7.52 -11.97 -3.94
C ARG A 179 -6.27 -12.23 -4.77
N ASP A 180 -5.16 -12.66 -4.18
CA ASP A 180 -4.08 -13.21 -4.99
C ASP A 180 -4.47 -14.63 -5.42
N PRO A 181 -4.58 -14.90 -6.73
CA PRO A 181 -4.96 -16.20 -7.24
C PRO A 181 -3.78 -17.17 -7.11
N LYS A 182 -3.55 -17.69 -5.93
CA LYS A 182 -2.85 -18.95 -5.73
C LYS A 182 -3.83 -20.01 -5.24
N THR A 183 -4.94 -20.15 -5.95
CA THR A 183 -5.81 -21.31 -5.89
C THR A 183 -6.22 -21.64 -7.30
N SER A 184 -5.35 -22.33 -7.99
CA SER A 184 -5.68 -23.27 -9.05
C SER A 184 -4.82 -24.48 -8.83
#